data_7690d3aebc4eadf05380b6afe0419e55
#
_entry.id   7690d3aebc4eadf05380b6afe0419e55
#
_cell.length_a   1.000
_cell.length_b   1.000
_cell.length_c   1.000
_cell.angle_alpha   90.00
_cell.angle_beta   90.00
_cell.angle_gamma   90.00
#
_symmetry.space_group_name_H-M   'P 1'
#
loop_
_entity.id
_entity.type
_entity.pdbx_description
1 polymer ?
#
loop_
_entity_poly.entity_id
_entity_poly.type
_entity_poly.pdbx_seq_one_letter_code
_entity_poly.pdbx_strand_id
1 'polypeptide(L)'
;AFNYYRIPPQVLGLYPAISLGNMDRRCCGLGSHAVVKDLLHAPLHRLVFTRAQSGSRSLFKSHLLTQEPPPGSFRQTEHGFDVTSPEFTLLNLAAKVSRNQLLMACYEMCGSFAVFKPCERTQQQLDEAISLKFIPPNCGWERVNDTKGNDTNLWKRTPLLTATDITAFAKQAAGLRGVKQLHWAAEHMTGQAASPFEVQTSMLISLPRDEGGQGIEIANNARIPLSEAA
;
A
#
# COMPACT_ATOMS: atom_id res chain seq x y z
N ALA A 1 6.43 -2.74 -3.55
CA ALA A 1 5.04 -3.20 -3.46
C ALA A 1 4.12 -2.19 -2.75
N PHE A 2 4.48 -1.64 -1.57
CA PHE A 2 3.62 -0.71 -0.84
C PHE A 2 3.15 0.46 -1.73
N ASN A 3 4.05 1.11 -2.45
CA ASN A 3 3.69 2.19 -3.37
C ASN A 3 2.79 1.71 -4.52
N TYR A 4 2.93 0.47 -4.98
CA TYR A 4 2.05 -0.10 -6.00
C TYR A 4 0.60 -0.14 -5.53
N TYR A 5 0.37 -0.54 -4.28
CA TYR A 5 -0.98 -0.62 -3.70
C TYR A 5 -1.62 0.74 -3.40
N ARG A 6 -0.89 1.84 -3.58
CA ARG A 6 -1.40 3.21 -3.47
C ARG A 6 -1.88 3.78 -4.79
N ILE A 7 -1.53 3.15 -5.90
CA ILE A 7 -1.83 3.69 -7.24
C ILE A 7 -3.27 3.32 -7.60
N PRO A 8 -4.12 4.31 -7.94
CA PRO A 8 -5.48 4.04 -8.39
C PRO A 8 -5.50 3.15 -9.64
N PRO A 9 -6.42 2.17 -9.75
CA PRO A 9 -6.52 1.30 -10.91
C PRO A 9 -6.67 2.05 -12.22
N GLN A 10 -7.46 3.13 -12.24
CA GLN A 10 -7.63 3.97 -13.43
C GLN A 10 -6.33 4.65 -13.86
N VAL A 11 -5.42 4.95 -12.92
CA VAL A 11 -4.09 5.48 -13.25
C VAL A 11 -3.19 4.37 -13.78
N LEU A 12 -3.22 3.18 -13.15
CA LEU A 12 -2.47 2.02 -13.65
C LEU A 12 -2.88 1.67 -15.08
N GLY A 13 -4.17 1.72 -15.40
CA GLY A 13 -4.71 1.41 -16.72
C GLY A 13 -4.25 2.36 -17.85
N LEU A 14 -3.69 3.54 -17.51
CA LEU A 14 -3.10 4.46 -18.50
C LEU A 14 -1.74 3.98 -19.02
N TYR A 15 -1.12 3.02 -18.36
CA TYR A 15 0.23 2.57 -18.65
C TYR A 15 0.26 1.17 -19.27
N PRO A 16 1.07 0.94 -20.31
CA PRO A 16 1.17 -0.37 -20.92
C PRO A 16 1.85 -1.37 -19.99
N ALA A 17 1.53 -2.65 -20.19
CA ALA A 17 2.24 -3.73 -19.52
C ALA A 17 3.72 -3.75 -19.89
N ILE A 18 4.56 -4.18 -18.95
CA ILE A 18 5.99 -4.37 -19.17
C ILE A 18 6.18 -5.70 -19.88
N SER A 19 6.60 -5.68 -21.13
CA SER A 19 6.96 -6.90 -21.84
C SER A 19 8.37 -7.35 -21.40
N LEU A 20 8.43 -8.26 -20.44
CA LEU A 20 9.70 -8.79 -19.93
C LEU A 20 10.38 -9.74 -20.93
N GLY A 21 9.64 -10.27 -21.93
CA GLY A 21 10.16 -11.24 -22.91
C GLY A 21 11.28 -10.72 -23.80
N ASN A 22 11.34 -9.42 -24.05
CA ASN A 22 12.35 -8.75 -24.87
C ASN A 22 13.33 -7.89 -24.08
N MET A 23 13.22 -7.86 -22.76
CA MET A 23 14.19 -7.14 -21.93
C MET A 23 15.47 -7.96 -21.79
N ASP A 24 16.55 -7.48 -22.41
CA ASP A 24 17.88 -7.98 -22.12
C ASP A 24 18.07 -8.08 -20.60
N ARG A 25 18.58 -9.21 -20.12
CA ARG A 25 18.83 -9.52 -18.68
C ARG A 25 19.62 -8.43 -17.93
N ARG A 26 20.09 -7.41 -18.63
CA ARG A 26 20.85 -6.26 -18.11
C ARG A 26 20.00 -5.14 -17.53
N CYS A 27 18.67 -5.23 -17.53
CA CYS A 27 17.74 -4.25 -16.93
C CYS A 27 17.85 -2.80 -17.48
N CYS A 28 18.53 -2.57 -18.59
CA CYS A 28 18.76 -1.22 -19.12
C CYS A 28 17.47 -0.52 -19.58
N GLY A 29 16.45 -1.31 -19.98
CA GLY A 29 15.15 -0.76 -20.43
C GLY A 29 14.12 -0.55 -19.30
N LEU A 30 14.24 -1.24 -18.16
CA LEU A 30 13.21 -1.18 -17.13
C LEU A 30 13.13 0.20 -16.44
N GLY A 31 14.26 0.86 -16.24
CA GLY A 31 14.31 2.18 -15.61
C GLY A 31 13.69 3.30 -16.45
N SER A 32 13.66 3.13 -17.77
CA SER A 32 13.02 4.08 -18.70
C SER A 32 11.54 3.77 -18.96
N HIS A 33 11.05 2.62 -18.47
CA HIS A 33 9.65 2.26 -18.64
C HIS A 33 8.74 3.21 -17.87
N ALA A 34 7.68 3.70 -18.51
CA ALA A 34 6.83 4.75 -17.95
C ALA A 34 6.25 4.39 -16.58
N VAL A 35 5.77 3.14 -16.37
CA VAL A 35 5.29 2.66 -15.05
C VAL A 35 6.33 2.84 -13.96
N VAL A 36 7.60 2.54 -14.24
CA VAL A 36 8.69 2.66 -13.26
C VAL A 36 9.03 4.12 -13.00
N LYS A 37 9.15 4.91 -14.06
CA LYS A 37 9.57 6.31 -13.99
C LYS A 37 8.50 7.19 -13.35
N ASP A 38 7.24 7.03 -13.76
CA ASP A 38 6.15 7.95 -13.44
C ASP A 38 5.36 7.50 -12.19
N LEU A 39 5.29 6.19 -11.91
CA LEU A 39 4.45 5.66 -10.84
C LEU A 39 5.23 5.03 -9.67
N LEU A 40 6.25 4.20 -9.96
CA LEU A 40 6.91 3.43 -8.91
C LEU A 40 8.14 4.13 -8.33
N HIS A 41 8.83 4.96 -9.12
CA HIS A 41 10.06 5.67 -8.81
C HIS A 41 11.23 4.78 -8.35
N ALA A 42 12.43 5.09 -8.82
CA ALA A 42 13.65 4.39 -8.37
C ALA A 42 14.14 4.93 -7.00
N PRO A 43 14.81 4.10 -6.19
CA PRO A 43 15.14 2.69 -6.43
C PRO A 43 13.97 1.76 -6.16
N LEU A 44 13.77 0.79 -7.06
CA LEU A 44 12.79 -0.28 -6.84
C LEU A 44 13.32 -1.29 -5.82
N HIS A 45 12.54 -1.55 -4.78
CA HIS A 45 12.85 -2.59 -3.81
C HIS A 45 12.42 -3.95 -4.36
N ARG A 46 13.37 -4.88 -4.52
CA ARG A 46 13.11 -6.24 -4.98
C ARG A 46 13.54 -7.27 -3.96
N LEU A 47 12.80 -8.38 -3.90
CA LEU A 47 13.22 -9.56 -3.17
C LEU A 47 14.08 -10.45 -4.09
N VAL A 48 15.11 -11.05 -3.53
CA VAL A 48 16.01 -11.99 -4.21
C VAL A 48 16.21 -13.20 -3.31
N PHE A 49 16.35 -14.38 -3.91
CA PHE A 49 16.44 -15.64 -3.17
C PHE A 49 17.89 -16.10 -2.98
N THR A 50 18.82 -15.54 -3.74
CA THR A 50 20.25 -15.89 -3.64
C THR A 50 21.11 -14.64 -3.53
N ARG A 51 22.28 -14.79 -2.88
CA ARG A 51 23.27 -13.70 -2.79
C ARG A 51 23.79 -13.27 -4.15
N ALA A 52 23.88 -14.18 -5.11
CA ALA A 52 24.30 -13.85 -6.48
C ALA A 52 23.38 -12.84 -7.17
N GLN A 53 22.10 -12.84 -6.79
CA GLN A 53 21.09 -11.88 -7.30
C GLN A 53 21.09 -10.56 -6.55
N SER A 54 21.81 -10.43 -5.42
CA SER A 54 21.71 -9.29 -4.51
C SER A 54 22.51 -8.04 -4.93
N GLY A 55 22.99 -7.98 -6.15
CA GLY A 55 23.71 -6.82 -6.68
C GLY A 55 22.88 -5.53 -6.51
N SER A 56 23.49 -4.49 -5.90
CA SER A 56 22.88 -3.16 -5.79
C SER A 56 23.21 -2.37 -7.05
N ARG A 57 22.18 -1.80 -7.69
CA ARG A 57 22.30 -0.85 -8.80
C ARG A 57 21.42 0.35 -8.50
N SER A 58 21.65 1.47 -9.16
CA SER A 58 20.86 2.68 -8.97
C SER A 58 19.35 2.45 -9.10
N LEU A 59 18.92 1.54 -9.98
CA LEU A 59 17.52 1.20 -10.19
C LEU A 59 16.94 0.28 -9.12
N PHE A 60 17.74 -0.62 -8.51
CA PHE A 60 17.24 -1.64 -7.59
C PHE A 60 17.94 -1.62 -6.25
N LYS A 61 17.15 -1.74 -5.19
CA LYS A 61 17.60 -2.11 -3.85
C LYS A 61 17.16 -3.54 -3.56
N SER A 62 18.12 -4.48 -3.58
CA SER A 62 17.84 -5.90 -3.38
C SER A 62 17.74 -6.24 -1.89
N HIS A 63 16.78 -7.09 -1.54
CA HIS A 63 16.57 -7.63 -0.21
C HIS A 63 16.60 -9.16 -0.30
N LEU A 64 17.56 -9.77 0.38
CA LEU A 64 17.69 -11.23 0.39
C LEU A 64 16.59 -11.84 1.25
N LEU A 65 15.83 -12.74 0.67
CA LEU A 65 14.85 -13.57 1.37
C LEU A 65 15.53 -14.91 1.70
N THR A 66 15.76 -15.15 2.98
CA THR A 66 16.51 -16.33 3.46
C THR A 66 15.60 -17.47 3.89
N GLN A 67 14.32 -17.22 4.03
CA GLN A 67 13.31 -18.19 4.45
C GLN A 67 12.20 -18.23 3.41
N GLU A 68 11.59 -19.37 3.24
CA GLU A 68 10.44 -19.55 2.36
C GLU A 68 9.24 -18.75 2.88
N PRO A 69 8.64 -17.88 2.05
CA PRO A 69 7.48 -17.12 2.46
C PRO A 69 6.23 -18.00 2.45
N PRO A 70 5.19 -17.65 3.23
CA PRO A 70 3.91 -18.35 3.20
C PRO A 70 3.31 -18.41 1.78
N PRO A 71 2.48 -19.41 1.47
CA PRO A 71 1.74 -19.46 0.21
C PRO A 71 0.94 -18.18 -0.01
N GLY A 72 0.84 -17.72 -1.27
CA GLY A 72 0.11 -16.49 -1.61
C GLY A 72 0.86 -15.19 -1.33
N SER A 73 2.14 -15.26 -0.92
CA SER A 73 2.98 -14.07 -0.64
C SER A 73 3.30 -13.22 -1.87
N PHE A 74 3.05 -13.72 -3.08
CA PHE A 74 3.27 -12.99 -4.33
C PHE A 74 2.00 -12.96 -5.18
N ARG A 75 1.82 -11.86 -5.90
CA ARG A 75 0.72 -11.67 -6.86
C ARG A 75 1.29 -11.18 -8.18
N GLN A 76 0.85 -11.79 -9.27
CA GLN A 76 1.14 -11.30 -10.60
C GLN A 76 0.31 -10.03 -10.87
N THR A 77 0.93 -9.02 -11.45
CA THR A 77 0.25 -7.80 -11.87
C THR A 77 -0.10 -7.83 -13.35
N GLU A 78 -1.09 -7.03 -13.73
CA GLU A 78 -1.44 -6.82 -15.15
C GLU A 78 -0.30 -6.17 -15.95
N HIS A 79 0.66 -5.58 -15.26
CA HIS A 79 1.83 -4.93 -15.87
C HIS A 79 3.00 -5.89 -16.12
N GLY A 80 2.83 -7.21 -15.91
CA GLY A 80 3.83 -8.24 -16.26
C GLY A 80 4.96 -8.42 -15.26
N PHE A 81 4.82 -7.95 -14.02
CA PHE A 81 5.75 -8.22 -12.92
C PHE A 81 5.02 -8.69 -11.66
N ASP A 82 5.71 -9.40 -10.80
CA ASP A 82 5.17 -9.86 -9.54
C ASP A 82 5.39 -8.81 -8.44
N VAL A 83 4.38 -8.64 -7.59
CA VAL A 83 4.48 -7.87 -6.33
C VAL A 83 4.24 -8.78 -5.14
N THR A 84 4.82 -8.43 -4.00
CA THR A 84 4.45 -9.08 -2.73
C THR A 84 2.99 -8.79 -2.42
N SER A 85 2.25 -9.77 -1.89
CA SER A 85 0.88 -9.56 -1.43
C SER A 85 0.82 -8.41 -0.40
N PRO A 86 -0.32 -7.78 -0.14
CA PRO A 86 -0.44 -6.71 0.85
C PRO A 86 0.07 -7.16 2.23
N GLU A 87 -0.30 -8.38 2.67
CA GLU A 87 0.11 -8.96 3.95
C GLU A 87 1.63 -9.15 4.03
N PHE A 88 2.22 -9.75 2.99
CA PHE A 88 3.67 -9.96 2.93
C PHE A 88 4.43 -8.65 2.75
N THR A 89 3.82 -7.64 2.14
CA THR A 89 4.35 -6.27 2.08
C THR A 89 4.44 -5.67 3.47
N LEU A 90 3.39 -5.78 4.29
CA LEU A 90 3.38 -5.32 5.67
C LEU A 90 4.40 -6.05 6.54
N LEU A 91 4.55 -7.38 6.39
CA LEU A 91 5.57 -8.14 7.09
C LEU A 91 6.99 -7.67 6.74
N ASN A 92 7.26 -7.40 5.46
CA ASN A 92 8.56 -6.87 5.03
C ASN A 92 8.83 -5.46 5.56
N LEU A 93 7.80 -4.62 5.72
CA LEU A 93 7.89 -3.32 6.37
C LEU A 93 8.14 -3.47 7.87
N ALA A 94 7.43 -4.37 8.55
CA ALA A 94 7.55 -4.63 9.97
C ALA A 94 8.99 -4.93 10.42
N ALA A 95 9.80 -5.49 9.53
CA ALA A 95 11.21 -5.75 9.80
C ALA A 95 12.13 -4.51 9.70
N LYS A 96 11.61 -3.34 9.24
CA LYS A 96 12.44 -2.21 8.81
C LYS A 96 12.00 -0.84 9.32
N VAL A 97 10.74 -0.68 9.67
CA VAL A 97 10.15 0.60 10.09
C VAL A 97 9.81 0.58 11.59
N SER A 98 9.54 1.75 12.17
CA SER A 98 9.04 1.83 13.55
C SER A 98 7.62 1.26 13.66
N ARG A 99 7.19 0.94 14.89
CA ARG A 99 5.83 0.45 15.18
C ARG A 99 4.75 1.41 14.68
N ASN A 100 4.93 2.70 14.94
CA ASN A 100 3.97 3.72 14.51
C ASN A 100 3.87 3.80 12.98
N GLN A 101 5.01 3.74 12.26
CA GLN A 101 5.02 3.71 10.80
C GLN A 101 4.36 2.42 10.25
N LEU A 102 4.60 1.29 10.91
CA LEU A 102 3.95 0.03 10.54
C LEU A 102 2.44 0.10 10.75
N LEU A 103 2.01 0.61 11.91
CA LEU A 103 0.60 0.75 12.23
C LEU A 103 -0.11 1.67 11.22
N MET A 104 0.50 2.80 10.86
CA MET A 104 -0.02 3.66 9.79
C MET A 104 -0.15 2.91 8.45
N ALA A 105 0.85 2.08 8.09
CA ALA A 105 0.79 1.27 6.89
C ALA A 105 -0.31 0.21 6.94
N CYS A 106 -0.53 -0.42 8.11
CA CYS A 106 -1.62 -1.36 8.33
C CYS A 106 -2.98 -0.67 8.17
N TYR A 107 -3.15 0.51 8.78
CA TYR A 107 -4.38 1.30 8.61
C TYR A 107 -4.62 1.70 7.16
N GLU A 108 -3.60 2.06 6.39
CA GLU A 108 -3.77 2.38 4.97
C GLU A 108 -4.17 1.15 4.15
N MET A 109 -3.65 -0.05 4.45
CA MET A 109 -4.05 -1.28 3.76
C MET A 109 -5.44 -1.78 4.14
N CYS A 110 -5.85 -1.55 5.40
CA CYS A 110 -7.15 -1.96 5.93
C CYS A 110 -8.21 -0.85 5.87
N GLY A 111 -7.82 0.37 5.55
CA GLY A 111 -8.70 1.53 5.47
C GLY A 111 -9.34 1.71 4.09
N SER A 112 -10.32 2.59 4.06
CA SER A 112 -11.03 2.99 2.85
C SER A 112 -10.34 4.15 2.10
N PHE A 113 -9.04 4.30 2.27
CA PHE A 113 -8.26 5.36 1.62
C PHE A 113 -6.92 4.86 1.09
N ALA A 114 -6.34 5.65 0.19
CA ALA A 114 -4.94 5.57 -0.19
C ALA A 114 -4.39 6.99 -0.40
N VAL A 115 -3.08 7.16 -0.20
CA VAL A 115 -2.40 8.43 -0.49
C VAL A 115 -1.55 8.25 -1.73
N PHE A 116 -1.98 8.86 -2.84
CA PHE A 116 -1.25 8.83 -4.11
C PHE A 116 -1.23 10.20 -4.75
N LYS A 117 -0.02 10.69 -5.04
CA LYS A 117 0.21 11.94 -5.77
C LYS A 117 0.68 11.61 -7.19
N PRO A 118 -0.14 11.82 -8.23
CA PRO A 118 0.32 11.67 -9.59
C PRO A 118 1.42 12.70 -9.90
N CYS A 119 2.39 12.34 -10.73
CA CYS A 119 3.27 13.34 -11.32
C CYS A 119 2.50 14.18 -12.37
N GLU A 120 3.05 15.31 -12.78
CA GLU A 120 2.37 16.21 -13.73
C GLU A 120 1.93 15.50 -15.02
N ARG A 121 2.81 14.66 -15.57
CA ARG A 121 2.51 13.88 -16.77
C ARG A 121 1.36 12.90 -16.54
N THR A 122 1.37 12.18 -15.41
CA THR A 122 0.29 11.25 -15.06
C THR A 122 -1.03 11.99 -14.87
N GLN A 123 -0.99 13.19 -14.24
CA GLN A 123 -2.18 14.02 -14.06
C GLN A 123 -2.75 14.44 -15.41
N GLN A 124 -1.91 14.97 -16.31
CA GLN A 124 -2.35 15.37 -17.65
C GLN A 124 -2.99 14.22 -18.42
N GLN A 125 -2.37 13.03 -18.41
CA GLN A 125 -2.92 11.83 -19.06
C GLN A 125 -4.27 11.42 -18.44
N LEU A 126 -4.41 11.53 -17.13
CA LEU A 126 -5.66 11.23 -16.43
C LEU A 126 -6.76 12.19 -16.81
N ASP A 127 -6.47 13.49 -16.82
CA ASP A 127 -7.42 14.55 -17.19
C ASP A 127 -7.87 14.42 -18.64
N GLU A 128 -6.94 14.11 -19.55
CA GLU A 128 -7.23 13.86 -20.96
C GLU A 128 -8.12 12.63 -21.13
N ALA A 129 -7.80 11.51 -20.47
CA ALA A 129 -8.58 10.29 -20.54
C ALA A 129 -10.00 10.46 -19.98
N ILE A 130 -10.18 11.27 -18.94
CA ILE A 130 -11.49 11.63 -18.39
C ILE A 130 -12.26 12.53 -19.40
N SER A 131 -11.62 13.54 -19.95
CA SER A 131 -12.24 14.48 -20.90
C SER A 131 -12.72 13.78 -22.19
N LEU A 132 -11.94 12.82 -22.65
CA LEU A 132 -12.25 11.98 -23.82
C LEU A 132 -13.20 10.80 -23.49
N LYS A 133 -13.63 10.67 -22.22
CA LYS A 133 -14.53 9.61 -21.75
C LYS A 133 -13.94 8.18 -21.90
N PHE A 134 -12.63 8.05 -21.97
CA PHE A 134 -11.97 6.74 -21.93
C PHE A 134 -12.05 6.09 -20.54
N ILE A 135 -12.13 6.94 -19.49
CA ILE A 135 -12.37 6.50 -18.12
C ILE A 135 -13.85 6.77 -17.80
N PRO A 136 -14.66 5.73 -17.59
CA PRO A 136 -16.06 5.90 -17.21
C PRO A 136 -16.19 6.62 -15.85
N PRO A 137 -17.26 7.40 -15.64
CA PRO A 137 -17.61 7.88 -14.31
C PRO A 137 -17.73 6.72 -13.32
N ASN A 138 -17.21 6.90 -12.11
CA ASN A 138 -17.21 5.87 -11.05
C ASN A 138 -16.34 4.63 -11.34
N CYS A 139 -15.41 4.70 -12.29
CA CYS A 139 -14.41 3.66 -12.52
C CYS A 139 -13.24 3.85 -11.56
N GLY A 140 -12.86 2.77 -10.87
CA GLY A 140 -11.70 2.79 -9.99
C GLY A 140 -11.96 3.48 -8.64
N TRP A 141 -10.98 4.26 -8.17
CA TRP A 141 -11.08 4.95 -6.88
C TRP A 141 -11.56 6.40 -7.08
N GLU A 142 -12.27 6.91 -6.06
CA GLU A 142 -12.74 8.29 -6.04
C GLU A 142 -11.67 9.20 -5.43
N ARG A 143 -11.30 10.27 -6.13
CA ARG A 143 -10.39 11.28 -5.60
C ARG A 143 -11.14 12.22 -4.66
N VAL A 144 -10.53 12.51 -3.52
CA VAL A 144 -11.12 13.41 -2.52
C VAL A 144 -10.71 14.85 -2.84
N ASN A 145 -11.69 15.74 -2.88
CA ASN A 145 -11.46 17.16 -3.06
C ASN A 145 -11.39 17.88 -1.70
N ASP A 146 -10.64 18.97 -1.65
CA ASP A 146 -10.64 19.85 -0.49
C ASP A 146 -11.93 20.69 -0.41
N THR A 147 -12.05 21.51 0.63
CA THR A 147 -13.23 22.38 0.84
C THR A 147 -13.41 23.46 -0.25
N LYS A 148 -12.39 23.69 -1.07
CA LYS A 148 -12.41 24.63 -2.19
C LYS A 148 -12.67 23.94 -3.54
N GLY A 149 -12.84 22.61 -3.53
CA GLY A 149 -13.05 21.81 -4.73
C GLY A 149 -11.77 21.41 -5.46
N ASN A 150 -10.58 21.65 -4.88
CA ASN A 150 -9.32 21.23 -5.51
C ASN A 150 -9.04 19.76 -5.19
N ASP A 151 -8.44 19.09 -6.14
CA ASP A 151 -7.97 17.72 -6.02
C ASP A 151 -6.91 17.59 -4.92
N THR A 152 -7.11 16.61 -4.03
CA THR A 152 -6.10 16.23 -3.03
C THR A 152 -5.30 15.02 -3.48
N ASN A 153 -4.36 14.58 -2.66
CA ASN A 153 -3.64 13.31 -2.86
C ASN A 153 -4.34 12.12 -2.19
N LEU A 154 -5.52 12.34 -1.61
CA LEU A 154 -6.31 11.33 -0.94
C LEU A 154 -7.31 10.69 -1.92
N TRP A 155 -7.38 9.37 -1.91
CA TRP A 155 -8.28 8.59 -2.74
C TRP A 155 -9.10 7.66 -1.87
N LYS A 156 -10.40 7.61 -2.09
CA LYS A 156 -11.29 6.62 -1.48
C LYS A 156 -11.21 5.30 -2.26
N ARG A 157 -11.14 4.21 -1.54
CA ARG A 157 -11.08 2.86 -2.09
C ARG A 157 -11.71 1.85 -1.16
N THR A 158 -11.96 0.65 -1.67
CA THR A 158 -12.24 -0.51 -0.82
C THR A 158 -10.97 -0.96 -0.09
N PRO A 159 -11.05 -1.37 1.18
CA PRO A 159 -9.93 -1.96 1.90
C PRO A 159 -9.31 -3.15 1.15
N LEU A 160 -7.99 -3.27 1.19
CA LEU A 160 -7.29 -4.42 0.61
C LEU A 160 -7.22 -5.60 1.57
N LEU A 161 -7.25 -5.32 2.86
CA LEU A 161 -7.13 -6.27 3.96
C LEU A 161 -8.07 -5.89 5.09
N THR A 162 -8.27 -6.85 5.99
CA THR A 162 -8.80 -6.63 7.34
C THR A 162 -7.70 -6.89 8.38
N ALA A 163 -7.89 -6.43 9.62
CA ALA A 163 -6.99 -6.77 10.73
C ALA A 163 -6.94 -8.30 10.97
N THR A 164 -8.04 -8.99 10.69
CA THR A 164 -8.11 -10.46 10.77
C THR A 164 -7.21 -11.12 9.73
N ASP A 165 -7.15 -10.61 8.50
CA ASP A 165 -6.26 -11.13 7.44
C ASP A 165 -4.80 -10.96 7.84
N ILE A 166 -4.43 -9.80 8.40
CA ILE A 166 -3.07 -9.55 8.91
C ILE A 166 -2.72 -10.56 10.01
N THR A 167 -3.63 -10.77 10.96
CA THR A 167 -3.42 -11.72 12.06
C THR A 167 -3.30 -13.16 11.56
N ALA A 168 -4.14 -13.57 10.61
CA ALA A 168 -4.10 -14.90 10.01
C ALA A 168 -2.78 -15.13 9.25
N PHE A 169 -2.35 -14.15 8.46
CA PHE A 169 -1.07 -14.21 7.75
C PHE A 169 0.12 -14.25 8.72
N ALA A 170 0.12 -13.44 9.78
CA ALA A 170 1.17 -13.43 10.78
C ALA A 170 1.34 -14.80 11.47
N LYS A 171 0.24 -15.54 11.70
CA LYS A 171 0.29 -16.92 12.21
C LYS A 171 0.97 -17.88 11.23
N GLN A 172 0.66 -17.76 9.93
CA GLN A 172 1.29 -18.57 8.88
C GLN A 172 2.78 -18.23 8.70
N ALA A 173 3.14 -16.96 8.94
CA ALA A 173 4.49 -16.43 8.84
C ALA A 173 5.32 -16.61 10.12
N ALA A 174 4.91 -17.51 11.04
CA ALA A 174 5.61 -17.74 12.29
C ALA A 174 7.10 -18.05 12.05
N GLY A 175 7.97 -17.39 12.82
CA GLY A 175 9.42 -17.50 12.66
C GLY A 175 10.05 -16.51 11.67
N LEU A 176 9.28 -15.87 10.81
CA LEU A 176 9.80 -14.83 9.91
C LEU A 176 10.09 -13.52 10.66
N ARG A 177 11.10 -12.80 10.17
CA ARG A 177 11.49 -11.51 10.74
C ARG A 177 10.34 -10.49 10.58
N GLY A 178 9.99 -9.80 11.66
CA GLY A 178 8.95 -8.77 11.68
C GLY A 178 7.58 -9.27 12.14
N VAL A 179 7.37 -10.59 12.26
CA VAL A 179 6.07 -11.17 12.62
C VAL A 179 5.52 -10.66 13.96
N LYS A 180 6.39 -10.49 14.97
CA LYS A 180 5.98 -9.96 16.28
C LYS A 180 5.47 -8.52 16.20
N GLN A 181 6.13 -7.69 15.38
CA GLN A 181 5.70 -6.32 15.16
C GLN A 181 4.41 -6.25 14.34
N LEU A 182 4.24 -7.17 13.38
CA LEU A 182 3.01 -7.25 12.59
C LEU A 182 1.82 -7.66 13.46
N HIS A 183 1.99 -8.62 14.38
CA HIS A 183 0.99 -8.97 15.38
C HIS A 183 0.63 -7.77 16.25
N TRP A 184 1.64 -7.12 16.81
CA TRP A 184 1.44 -5.92 17.62
C TRP A 184 0.63 -4.86 16.86
N ALA A 185 0.95 -4.60 15.60
CA ALA A 185 0.21 -3.62 14.80
C ALA A 185 -1.26 -4.04 14.60
N ALA A 186 -1.52 -5.31 14.28
CA ALA A 186 -2.89 -5.81 14.10
C ALA A 186 -3.73 -5.71 15.39
N GLU A 187 -3.11 -5.94 16.56
CA GLU A 187 -3.77 -5.84 17.88
C GLU A 187 -4.09 -4.40 18.30
N HIS A 188 -3.32 -3.41 17.76
CA HIS A 188 -3.50 -1.99 18.10
C HIS A 188 -4.33 -1.21 17.08
N MET A 189 -4.91 -1.89 16.10
CA MET A 189 -5.88 -1.29 15.18
C MET A 189 -7.25 -1.18 15.84
N THR A 190 -7.83 0.02 15.83
CA THR A 190 -9.11 0.33 16.47
C THR A 190 -10.29 0.33 15.50
N GLY A 191 -10.12 -0.28 14.32
CA GLY A 191 -11.12 -0.33 13.26
C GLY A 191 -10.62 0.23 11.94
N GLN A 192 -11.53 0.53 11.03
CA GLN A 192 -11.20 1.12 9.74
C GLN A 192 -11.02 2.63 9.85
N ALA A 193 -10.10 3.19 9.08
CA ALA A 193 -9.94 4.63 8.91
C ALA A 193 -10.22 5.02 7.46
N ALA A 194 -10.69 6.23 7.24
CA ALA A 194 -10.97 6.80 5.93
C ALA A 194 -9.95 7.88 5.52
N SER A 195 -9.02 8.24 6.41
CA SER A 195 -7.99 9.23 6.12
C SER A 195 -6.75 9.07 7.01
N PRO A 196 -5.59 9.59 6.58
CA PRO A 196 -4.39 9.62 7.43
C PRO A 196 -4.59 10.41 8.72
N PHE A 197 -5.42 11.44 8.70
CA PHE A 197 -5.73 12.25 9.90
C PHE A 197 -6.48 11.44 10.95
N GLU A 198 -7.49 10.65 10.53
CA GLU A 198 -8.18 9.73 11.44
C GLU A 198 -7.22 8.71 12.05
N VAL A 199 -6.29 8.17 11.26
CA VAL A 199 -5.26 7.24 11.75
C VAL A 199 -4.41 7.90 12.84
N GLN A 200 -3.90 9.11 12.59
CA GLN A 200 -3.09 9.83 13.56
C GLN A 200 -3.86 10.13 14.84
N THR A 201 -5.09 10.58 14.71
CA THR A 201 -5.98 10.85 15.86
C THR A 201 -6.24 9.57 16.66
N SER A 202 -6.54 8.47 15.98
CA SER A 202 -6.74 7.17 16.63
C SER A 202 -5.51 6.71 17.39
N MET A 203 -4.33 6.82 16.79
CA MET A 203 -3.07 6.46 17.44
C MET A 203 -2.78 7.31 18.67
N LEU A 204 -3.00 8.64 18.59
CA LEU A 204 -2.81 9.55 19.73
C LEU A 204 -3.74 9.24 20.88
N ILE A 205 -4.94 8.76 20.62
CA ILE A 205 -5.93 8.45 21.64
C ILE A 205 -5.74 7.04 22.20
N SER A 206 -5.59 6.04 21.32
CA SER A 206 -5.69 4.63 21.70
C SER A 206 -4.37 3.94 22.05
N LEU A 207 -3.25 4.37 21.48
CA LEU A 207 -1.97 3.73 21.80
C LEU A 207 -1.64 3.86 23.29
N PRO A 208 -0.93 2.88 23.87
CA PRO A 208 -0.39 2.98 25.21
C PRO A 208 0.49 4.22 25.38
N ARG A 209 0.58 4.73 26.61
CA ARG A 209 1.35 5.96 26.91
C ARG A 209 2.83 5.85 26.60
N ASP A 210 3.42 4.68 26.77
CA ASP A 210 4.80 4.39 26.42
C ASP A 210 5.05 4.31 24.90
N GLU A 211 3.98 4.14 24.11
CA GLU A 211 4.02 4.21 22.63
C GLU A 211 3.54 5.59 22.09
N GLY A 212 3.28 6.55 22.97
CA GLY A 212 2.93 7.94 22.64
C GLY A 212 1.43 8.25 22.55
N GLY A 213 0.56 7.35 22.96
CA GLY A 213 -0.88 7.56 23.04
C GLY A 213 -1.39 7.91 24.44
N GLN A 214 -2.70 7.90 24.63
CA GLN A 214 -3.38 8.13 25.91
C GLN A 214 -3.90 6.85 26.56
N GLY A 215 -3.91 5.72 25.84
CA GLY A 215 -4.43 4.44 26.31
C GLY A 215 -5.95 4.41 26.45
N ILE A 216 -6.66 5.24 25.70
CA ILE A 216 -8.13 5.30 25.72
C ILE A 216 -8.67 4.37 24.65
N GLU A 217 -9.55 3.45 25.05
CA GLU A 217 -10.20 2.56 24.10
C GLU A 217 -11.18 3.33 23.22
N ILE A 218 -11.05 3.15 21.90
CA ILE A 218 -11.92 3.75 20.88
C ILE A 218 -12.26 2.73 19.81
N ALA A 219 -13.33 2.98 19.07
CA ALA A 219 -13.67 2.25 17.86
C ALA A 219 -13.85 3.26 16.70
N ASN A 220 -13.00 3.15 15.68
CA ASN A 220 -13.10 4.01 14.50
C ASN A 220 -14.33 3.63 13.68
N ASN A 221 -15.07 4.66 13.21
CA ASN A 221 -16.22 4.49 12.31
C ASN A 221 -17.24 3.44 12.80
N ALA A 222 -17.41 3.34 14.13
CA ALA A 222 -18.42 2.47 14.73
C ALA A 222 -19.83 2.90 14.31
N ARG A 223 -20.66 1.94 13.88
CA ARG A 223 -22.06 2.20 13.61
C ARG A 223 -22.79 2.35 14.94
N ILE A 224 -23.40 3.52 15.16
CA ILE A 224 -24.26 3.77 16.29
C ILE A 224 -25.70 3.52 15.81
N PRO A 225 -26.40 2.48 16.30
CA PRO A 225 -27.81 2.29 15.98
C PRO A 225 -28.60 3.43 16.61
N LEU A 226 -29.31 4.20 15.79
CA LEU A 226 -30.27 5.17 16.28
C LEU A 226 -31.54 4.39 16.67
N SER A 227 -32.08 4.65 17.86
CA SER A 227 -33.38 4.09 18.25
C SER A 227 -34.49 4.70 17.38
N GLU A 228 -35.51 3.94 17.04
CA GLU A 228 -36.67 4.40 16.28
C GLU A 228 -37.46 5.53 16.97
N ALA A 229 -37.05 5.92 18.17
CA ALA A 229 -37.69 6.94 19.02
C ALA A 229 -36.91 8.28 19.04
N ALA A 230 -36.13 8.59 18.01
CA ALA A 230 -35.45 9.88 17.88
C ALA A 230 -36.04 10.69 16.73
#